data_0c436f7011b85d0d836b39299e115195
#
_entry.id   0c436f7011b85d0d836b39299e115195
#
_cell.length_a   1.000
_cell.length_b   1.000
_cell.length_c   1.000
_cell.angle_alpha   90.00
_cell.angle_beta   90.00
_cell.angle_gamma   90.00
#
_symmetry.space_group_name_H-M   'P 1'
#
loop_
_entity.id
_entity.type
_entity.pdbx_description
1 polymer ?
#
loop_
_entity_poly.entity_id
_entity_poly.type
_entity_poly.pdbx_seq_one_letter_code
_entity_poly.pdbx_strand_id
1 'polypeptide(L)'
;MDKTLQDILSLMDKGTVEQRCAALLVLGAVKINNAGITKTVGALLDSPNPVLKDYALRYFEEVQPKNNITQLTKMLDDADKEVQDRAVRSLSGAGQAAAEPLLKGLASGSRIWQLNAARVLCQVGGKAALKGLLQMLGTGTDDTNRIVCDLLSPVVRDMDAKEQESLYEEVESFAAKLDVKEQRPAVISAMRLFGQLGRPQARRWLFKFVGPEHHPAVRSHALVALLRCLRDQDIRKDEYGKLFPILEEPQPTEATRLTLDLLDAHELPDDSRALLGKLMQSPHSDVQKFALRKMGDVGTPATVRTLVEQLGDPDYRKRDVAASSLRKIPDARAALIKELISCEDPSKAWSIAELLPSFEGKWRQDVLDALWKRLQKAIDDEDRIQTAFLHVLKRADAEFAYQRLAEQGAKLVKAKKFKESVGFLLPLKDFPEVKPENKFHLALAQLKLHSHTVATNRQHPAVELLTDLYRGSAYPVFETLKKEKGLAPEDLFALGFSLVERSGQERGLGIDLLEHVAEKFPRNKIGKNAKNKLKLTAG
;
A
#
# COMPACT_ATOMS: atom_id res chain seq x y z
N MET A 1 -25.57 -59.49 -34.26
CA MET A 1 -25.93 -58.23 -33.59
C MET A 1 -27.02 -58.54 -32.60
N ASP A 2 -26.90 -58.12 -31.36
CA ASP A 2 -27.88 -58.38 -30.31
C ASP A 2 -29.25 -57.80 -30.72
N LYS A 3 -30.34 -58.55 -30.51
CA LYS A 3 -31.72 -58.15 -30.85
C LYS A 3 -32.07 -56.79 -30.25
N THR A 4 -31.64 -56.53 -29.03
CA THR A 4 -31.82 -55.27 -28.33
C THR A 4 -31.17 -54.10 -29.08
N LEU A 5 -29.96 -54.29 -29.64
CA LEU A 5 -29.29 -53.26 -30.42
C LEU A 5 -30.02 -52.97 -31.74
N GLN A 6 -30.60 -54.02 -32.39
CA GLN A 6 -31.41 -53.85 -33.58
C GLN A 6 -32.69 -53.05 -33.31
N ASP A 7 -33.34 -53.30 -32.17
CA ASP A 7 -34.55 -52.56 -31.77
C ASP A 7 -34.22 -51.09 -31.48
N ILE A 8 -33.10 -50.79 -30.81
CA ILE A 8 -32.64 -49.41 -30.56
C ILE A 8 -32.32 -48.70 -31.88
N LEU A 9 -31.67 -49.35 -32.84
CA LEU A 9 -31.35 -48.79 -34.14
C LEU A 9 -32.62 -48.52 -34.98
N SER A 10 -33.66 -49.39 -34.87
CA SER A 10 -34.96 -49.17 -35.48
C SER A 10 -35.67 -47.92 -34.91
N LEU A 11 -35.61 -47.72 -33.59
CA LEU A 11 -36.14 -46.52 -32.93
C LEU A 11 -35.37 -45.25 -33.39
N MET A 12 -34.06 -45.33 -33.59
CA MET A 12 -33.27 -44.20 -34.07
C MET A 12 -33.60 -43.83 -35.50
N ASP A 13 -33.92 -44.80 -36.36
CA ASP A 13 -34.23 -44.60 -37.79
C ASP A 13 -35.68 -44.16 -38.04
N LYS A 14 -36.65 -44.86 -37.39
CA LYS A 14 -38.09 -44.73 -37.67
C LYS A 14 -38.93 -44.17 -36.53
N GLY A 15 -38.31 -43.92 -35.36
CA GLY A 15 -38.99 -43.44 -34.16
C GLY A 15 -39.41 -41.98 -34.21
N THR A 16 -40.27 -41.59 -33.25
CA THR A 16 -40.58 -40.18 -32.97
C THR A 16 -39.30 -39.43 -32.52
N VAL A 17 -39.34 -38.13 -32.41
CA VAL A 17 -38.20 -37.32 -31.92
C VAL A 17 -37.77 -37.79 -30.54
N GLU A 18 -38.74 -38.06 -29.64
CA GLU A 18 -38.48 -38.52 -28.25
C GLU A 18 -37.82 -39.90 -28.27
N GLN A 19 -38.32 -40.82 -29.11
CA GLN A 19 -37.73 -42.17 -29.22
C GLN A 19 -36.31 -42.13 -29.78
N ARG A 20 -36.05 -41.29 -30.77
CA ARG A 20 -34.71 -41.06 -31.31
C ARG A 20 -33.77 -40.48 -30.26
N CYS A 21 -34.23 -39.52 -29.48
CA CYS A 21 -33.44 -38.96 -28.36
C CYS A 21 -33.12 -40.00 -27.31
N ALA A 22 -34.10 -40.83 -26.92
CA ALA A 22 -33.90 -41.93 -25.99
C ALA A 22 -32.88 -42.96 -26.52
N ALA A 23 -33.01 -43.35 -27.82
CA ALA A 23 -32.06 -44.23 -28.47
C ALA A 23 -30.63 -43.69 -28.45
N LEU A 24 -30.44 -42.38 -28.77
CA LEU A 24 -29.14 -41.70 -28.74
C LEU A 24 -28.52 -41.70 -27.33
N LEU A 25 -29.32 -41.45 -26.28
CA LEU A 25 -28.85 -41.51 -24.90
C LEU A 25 -28.36 -42.90 -24.52
N VAL A 26 -29.15 -43.95 -24.85
CA VAL A 26 -28.76 -45.31 -24.55
C VAL A 26 -27.50 -45.73 -25.29
N LEU A 27 -27.40 -45.41 -26.59
CA LEU A 27 -26.22 -45.70 -27.41
C LEU A 27 -24.95 -44.98 -26.88
N GLY A 28 -25.10 -43.73 -26.42
CA GLY A 28 -24.04 -42.99 -25.77
C GLY A 28 -23.60 -43.56 -24.45
N ALA A 29 -24.57 -43.83 -23.54
CA ALA A 29 -24.32 -44.38 -22.21
C ALA A 29 -23.62 -45.75 -22.25
N VAL A 30 -23.99 -46.60 -23.23
CA VAL A 30 -23.37 -47.92 -23.45
C VAL A 30 -22.08 -47.82 -24.26
N LYS A 31 -21.69 -46.61 -24.72
CA LYS A 31 -20.48 -46.30 -25.51
C LYS A 31 -20.36 -47.17 -26.77
N ILE A 32 -21.47 -47.41 -27.46
CA ILE A 32 -21.44 -48.19 -28.70
C ILE A 32 -20.85 -47.36 -29.84
N ASN A 33 -19.62 -47.70 -30.21
CA ASN A 33 -18.85 -47.03 -31.28
C ASN A 33 -18.74 -47.96 -32.51
N ASN A 34 -19.71 -47.93 -33.36
CA ASN A 34 -19.77 -48.70 -34.61
C ASN A 34 -19.86 -47.71 -35.81
N ALA A 35 -19.08 -47.94 -36.85
CA ALA A 35 -19.02 -47.06 -38.02
C ALA A 35 -20.38 -46.77 -38.68
N GLY A 36 -21.28 -47.76 -38.71
CA GLY A 36 -22.66 -47.58 -39.23
C GLY A 36 -23.49 -46.66 -38.32
N ILE A 37 -23.40 -46.87 -37.00
CA ILE A 37 -24.14 -46.07 -36.01
C ILE A 37 -23.61 -44.63 -35.99
N THR A 38 -22.31 -44.45 -35.91
CA THR A 38 -21.69 -43.11 -35.91
C THR A 38 -22.01 -42.34 -37.19
N LYS A 39 -22.09 -43.01 -38.34
CA LYS A 39 -22.52 -42.38 -39.60
C LYS A 39 -23.99 -41.92 -39.52
N THR A 40 -24.90 -42.74 -39.02
CA THR A 40 -26.33 -42.39 -38.87
C THR A 40 -26.51 -41.26 -37.86
N VAL A 41 -25.84 -41.33 -36.73
CA VAL A 41 -25.86 -40.25 -35.71
C VAL A 41 -25.27 -38.96 -36.30
N GLY A 42 -24.17 -39.06 -37.10
CA GLY A 42 -23.56 -37.91 -37.77
C GLY A 42 -24.51 -37.20 -38.70
N ALA A 43 -25.40 -37.95 -39.42
CA ALA A 43 -26.39 -37.33 -40.27
C ALA A 43 -27.44 -36.50 -39.48
N LEU A 44 -27.65 -36.79 -38.20
CA LEU A 44 -28.55 -36.01 -37.33
C LEU A 44 -27.97 -34.63 -36.94
N LEU A 45 -26.69 -34.42 -37.09
CA LEU A 45 -26.07 -33.10 -36.88
C LEU A 45 -26.53 -32.07 -37.94
N ASP A 46 -26.91 -32.52 -39.13
CA ASP A 46 -27.49 -31.68 -40.18
C ASP A 46 -29.03 -31.56 -40.07
N SER A 47 -29.66 -32.15 -39.01
CA SER A 47 -31.10 -32.08 -38.79
C SER A 47 -31.57 -30.64 -38.54
N PRO A 48 -32.73 -30.22 -39.09
CA PRO A 48 -33.32 -28.93 -38.74
C PRO A 48 -33.88 -28.90 -37.32
N ASN A 49 -34.01 -30.06 -36.65
CA ASN A 49 -34.51 -30.16 -35.28
C ASN A 49 -33.34 -29.98 -34.27
N PRO A 50 -33.32 -28.86 -33.50
CA PRO A 50 -32.23 -28.58 -32.55
C PRO A 50 -32.11 -29.62 -31.45
N VAL A 51 -33.22 -30.26 -31.03
CA VAL A 51 -33.18 -31.28 -30.00
C VAL A 51 -32.43 -32.53 -30.49
N LEU A 52 -32.67 -32.98 -31.70
CA LEU A 52 -31.94 -34.11 -32.29
C LEU A 52 -30.45 -33.80 -32.46
N LYS A 53 -30.10 -32.59 -32.86
CA LYS A 53 -28.68 -32.13 -32.88
C LYS A 53 -28.04 -32.25 -31.50
N ASP A 54 -28.72 -31.74 -30.46
CA ASP A 54 -28.20 -31.75 -29.11
C ASP A 54 -27.93 -33.19 -28.63
N TYR A 55 -28.90 -34.11 -28.84
CA TYR A 55 -28.74 -35.51 -28.46
C TYR A 55 -27.69 -36.27 -29.28
N ALA A 56 -27.52 -35.91 -30.56
CA ALA A 56 -26.44 -36.45 -31.37
C ALA A 56 -25.06 -35.98 -30.85
N LEU A 57 -24.94 -34.73 -30.45
CA LEU A 57 -23.72 -34.23 -29.82
C LEU A 57 -23.42 -34.90 -28.47
N ARG A 58 -24.45 -35.13 -27.64
CA ARG A 58 -24.30 -35.90 -26.38
C ARG A 58 -23.75 -37.29 -26.62
N TYR A 59 -24.25 -37.97 -27.65
CA TYR A 59 -23.71 -39.28 -28.03
C TYR A 59 -22.22 -39.15 -28.40
N PHE A 60 -21.82 -38.13 -29.18
CA PHE A 60 -20.44 -37.93 -29.56
C PHE A 60 -19.53 -37.48 -28.42
N GLU A 61 -20.05 -36.81 -27.41
CA GLU A 61 -19.31 -36.51 -26.17
C GLU A 61 -18.90 -37.83 -25.46
N GLU A 62 -19.79 -38.82 -25.40
CA GLU A 62 -19.54 -40.10 -24.73
C GLU A 62 -18.68 -41.07 -25.53
N VAL A 63 -18.87 -41.09 -26.85
CA VAL A 63 -18.30 -42.10 -27.76
C VAL A 63 -16.97 -41.69 -28.38
N GLN A 64 -16.62 -40.41 -28.33
CA GLN A 64 -15.38 -39.85 -28.86
C GLN A 64 -15.08 -40.27 -30.33
N PRO A 65 -15.79 -39.75 -31.32
CA PRO A 65 -15.79 -40.27 -32.68
C PRO A 65 -14.50 -39.89 -33.42
N LYS A 66 -13.88 -40.84 -34.09
CA LYS A 66 -12.79 -40.60 -35.03
C LYS A 66 -13.25 -40.22 -36.47
N ASN A 67 -14.47 -40.61 -36.84
CA ASN A 67 -14.95 -40.55 -38.24
C ASN A 67 -15.87 -39.38 -38.58
N ASN A 68 -16.41 -38.66 -37.62
CA ASN A 68 -17.39 -37.58 -37.84
C ASN A 68 -16.83 -36.19 -37.56
N ILE A 69 -15.50 -36.05 -37.50
CA ILE A 69 -14.83 -34.80 -37.15
C ILE A 69 -15.24 -33.66 -38.08
N THR A 70 -15.28 -33.89 -39.40
CA THR A 70 -15.67 -32.88 -40.35
C THR A 70 -17.10 -32.35 -40.15
N GLN A 71 -18.03 -33.20 -39.70
CA GLN A 71 -19.41 -32.76 -39.39
C GLN A 71 -19.44 -32.00 -38.08
N LEU A 72 -18.72 -32.46 -37.04
CA LEU A 72 -18.61 -31.78 -35.77
C LEU A 72 -17.94 -30.40 -35.92
N THR A 73 -16.97 -30.24 -36.81
CA THR A 73 -16.34 -28.92 -37.06
C THR A 73 -17.28 -27.90 -37.64
N LYS A 74 -18.32 -28.30 -38.38
CA LYS A 74 -19.38 -27.38 -38.85
C LYS A 74 -20.22 -26.83 -37.68
N MET A 75 -20.39 -27.59 -36.61
CA MET A 75 -21.18 -27.20 -35.43
C MET A 75 -20.48 -26.15 -34.56
N LEU A 76 -19.20 -25.88 -34.78
CA LEU A 76 -18.46 -24.82 -34.07
C LEU A 76 -19.00 -23.42 -34.38
N ASP A 77 -19.75 -23.24 -35.43
CA ASP A 77 -20.37 -21.98 -35.87
C ASP A 77 -21.89 -22.06 -35.90
N ASP A 78 -22.49 -23.01 -35.20
CA ASP A 78 -23.95 -23.11 -35.09
C ASP A 78 -24.55 -21.86 -34.46
N ALA A 79 -25.80 -21.51 -34.81
CA ALA A 79 -26.48 -20.37 -34.22
C ALA A 79 -26.75 -20.54 -32.69
N ASP A 80 -26.85 -21.79 -32.23
CA ASP A 80 -27.06 -22.13 -30.82
C ASP A 80 -25.70 -22.34 -30.09
N LYS A 81 -25.48 -21.54 -29.07
CA LYS A 81 -24.26 -21.61 -28.25
C LYS A 81 -24.09 -22.96 -27.55
N GLU A 82 -25.16 -23.59 -27.09
CA GLU A 82 -25.08 -24.91 -26.45
C GLU A 82 -24.58 -25.97 -27.43
N VAL A 83 -25.04 -25.89 -28.70
CA VAL A 83 -24.54 -26.73 -29.82
C VAL A 83 -23.05 -26.51 -30.04
N GLN A 84 -22.59 -25.22 -30.08
CA GLN A 84 -21.18 -24.89 -30.21
C GLN A 84 -20.36 -25.50 -29.06
N ASP A 85 -20.79 -25.31 -27.81
CA ASP A 85 -20.06 -25.78 -26.62
C ASP A 85 -19.99 -27.32 -26.55
N ARG A 86 -21.05 -28.03 -26.97
CA ARG A 86 -21.04 -29.50 -27.10
C ARG A 86 -20.12 -29.97 -28.21
N ALA A 87 -20.12 -29.28 -29.37
CA ALA A 87 -19.20 -29.57 -30.46
C ALA A 87 -17.72 -29.42 -29.98
N VAL A 88 -17.41 -28.38 -29.23
CA VAL A 88 -16.09 -28.20 -28.61
C VAL A 88 -15.71 -29.39 -27.73
N ARG A 89 -16.61 -29.82 -26.82
CA ARG A 89 -16.35 -30.99 -25.93
C ARG A 89 -16.15 -32.29 -26.73
N SER A 90 -17.01 -32.54 -27.71
CA SER A 90 -16.92 -33.74 -28.55
C SER A 90 -15.62 -33.78 -29.36
N LEU A 91 -15.21 -32.65 -29.97
CA LEU A 91 -13.96 -32.55 -30.73
C LEU A 91 -12.74 -32.64 -29.82
N SER A 92 -12.79 -32.08 -28.62
CA SER A 92 -11.70 -32.22 -27.64
C SER A 92 -11.51 -33.67 -27.22
N GLY A 93 -12.61 -34.41 -27.01
CA GLY A 93 -12.58 -35.85 -26.76
C GLY A 93 -12.02 -36.69 -27.92
N ALA A 94 -12.13 -36.23 -29.16
CA ALA A 94 -11.51 -36.89 -30.32
C ALA A 94 -9.97 -36.75 -30.36
N GLY A 95 -9.39 -35.85 -29.56
CA GLY A 95 -7.95 -35.68 -29.42
C GLY A 95 -7.26 -35.23 -30.71
N GLN A 96 -6.06 -35.76 -30.96
CA GLN A 96 -5.23 -35.38 -32.13
C GLN A 96 -5.91 -35.56 -33.50
N ALA A 97 -6.91 -36.45 -33.60
CA ALA A 97 -7.67 -36.63 -34.83
C ALA A 97 -8.44 -35.36 -35.23
N ALA A 98 -8.83 -34.49 -34.30
CA ALA A 98 -9.50 -33.24 -34.57
C ALA A 98 -8.55 -32.12 -35.05
N ALA A 99 -7.25 -32.22 -34.77
CA ALA A 99 -6.30 -31.14 -35.00
C ALA A 99 -6.20 -30.76 -36.48
N GLU A 100 -5.97 -31.72 -37.38
CA GLU A 100 -5.79 -31.44 -38.84
C GLU A 100 -6.98 -30.77 -39.51
N PRO A 101 -8.24 -31.25 -39.34
CA PRO A 101 -9.42 -30.57 -39.88
C PRO A 101 -9.61 -29.15 -39.35
N LEU A 102 -9.34 -28.93 -38.04
CA LEU A 102 -9.41 -27.60 -37.43
C LEU A 102 -8.36 -26.66 -37.99
N LEU A 103 -7.11 -27.11 -38.13
CA LEU A 103 -6.01 -26.32 -38.70
C LEU A 103 -6.31 -25.88 -40.13
N LYS A 104 -6.91 -26.76 -40.96
CA LYS A 104 -7.32 -26.41 -42.32
C LYS A 104 -8.40 -25.32 -42.38
N GLY A 105 -9.32 -25.31 -41.40
CA GLY A 105 -10.41 -24.36 -41.30
C GLY A 105 -10.04 -23.01 -40.70
N LEU A 106 -8.91 -22.90 -39.96
CA LEU A 106 -8.56 -21.68 -39.23
C LEU A 106 -8.48 -20.42 -40.09
N ALA A 107 -8.02 -20.54 -41.36
CA ALA A 107 -7.83 -19.41 -42.25
C ALA A 107 -9.16 -18.91 -42.89
N SER A 108 -10.18 -19.78 -43.00
CA SER A 108 -11.41 -19.51 -43.72
C SER A 108 -12.66 -19.45 -42.84
N GLY A 109 -12.59 -19.91 -41.61
CA GLY A 109 -13.72 -19.93 -40.67
C GLY A 109 -14.15 -18.55 -40.21
N SER A 110 -15.45 -18.45 -39.84
CA SER A 110 -15.93 -17.24 -39.16
C SER A 110 -15.19 -16.99 -37.85
N ARG A 111 -15.29 -15.79 -37.28
CA ARG A 111 -14.67 -15.47 -35.98
C ARG A 111 -15.12 -16.42 -34.87
N ILE A 112 -16.41 -16.80 -34.83
CA ILE A 112 -16.97 -17.71 -33.84
C ILE A 112 -16.33 -19.09 -34.02
N TRP A 113 -16.28 -19.58 -35.24
CA TRP A 113 -15.67 -20.85 -35.61
C TRP A 113 -14.20 -20.89 -35.19
N GLN A 114 -13.44 -19.84 -35.52
CA GLN A 114 -12.01 -19.73 -35.18
C GLN A 114 -11.76 -19.79 -33.67
N LEU A 115 -12.56 -19.07 -32.86
CA LEU A 115 -12.42 -19.06 -31.40
C LEU A 115 -12.77 -20.43 -30.81
N ASN A 116 -13.83 -21.09 -31.29
CA ASN A 116 -14.19 -22.42 -30.82
C ASN A 116 -13.17 -23.48 -31.26
N ALA A 117 -12.63 -23.36 -32.50
CA ALA A 117 -11.54 -24.21 -32.96
C ALA A 117 -10.27 -24.01 -32.09
N ALA A 118 -9.94 -22.77 -31.72
CA ALA A 118 -8.82 -22.48 -30.80
C ALA A 118 -9.04 -23.14 -29.42
N ARG A 119 -10.27 -23.11 -28.87
CA ARG A 119 -10.59 -23.82 -27.62
C ARG A 119 -10.29 -25.33 -27.72
N VAL A 120 -10.70 -25.95 -28.81
CA VAL A 120 -10.41 -27.38 -29.05
C VAL A 120 -8.91 -27.63 -29.19
N LEU A 121 -8.23 -26.83 -30.02
CA LEU A 121 -6.78 -26.99 -30.25
C LEU A 121 -5.97 -26.79 -28.98
N CYS A 122 -6.35 -25.88 -28.08
CA CYS A 122 -5.72 -25.72 -26.78
C CYS A 122 -5.87 -26.97 -25.90
N GLN A 123 -7.06 -27.64 -25.95
CA GLN A 123 -7.31 -28.86 -25.15
C GLN A 123 -6.64 -30.11 -25.76
N VAL A 124 -6.62 -30.17 -27.09
CA VAL A 124 -5.97 -31.28 -27.81
C VAL A 124 -4.46 -31.25 -27.66
N GLY A 125 -3.87 -30.04 -27.63
CA GLY A 125 -2.45 -29.85 -27.48
C GLY A 125 -1.61 -30.33 -28.68
N GLY A 126 -0.30 -30.46 -28.41
CA GLY A 126 0.67 -30.94 -29.39
C GLY A 126 1.20 -29.85 -30.31
N LYS A 127 2.38 -30.12 -30.91
CA LYS A 127 3.16 -29.13 -31.68
C LYS A 127 2.39 -28.55 -32.89
N ALA A 128 1.62 -29.36 -33.58
CA ALA A 128 0.83 -28.91 -34.74
C ALA A 128 -0.29 -27.93 -34.34
N ALA A 129 -1.00 -28.24 -33.25
CA ALA A 129 -2.04 -27.37 -32.70
C ALA A 129 -1.47 -26.02 -32.25
N LEU A 130 -0.36 -26.03 -31.51
CA LEU A 130 0.33 -24.82 -31.05
C LEU A 130 0.78 -23.95 -32.23
N LYS A 131 1.38 -24.56 -33.27
CA LYS A 131 1.80 -23.85 -34.48
C LYS A 131 0.62 -23.20 -35.22
N GLY A 132 -0.52 -23.90 -35.31
CA GLY A 132 -1.73 -23.32 -35.89
C GLY A 132 -2.28 -22.16 -35.08
N LEU A 133 -2.27 -22.25 -33.76
CA LEU A 133 -2.67 -21.14 -32.88
C LEU A 133 -1.73 -19.93 -33.02
N LEU A 134 -0.42 -20.13 -33.15
CA LEU A 134 0.54 -19.05 -33.44
C LEU A 134 0.27 -18.38 -34.80
N GLN A 135 -0.05 -19.18 -35.83
CA GLN A 135 -0.46 -18.61 -37.14
C GLN A 135 -1.71 -17.77 -37.01
N MET A 136 -2.71 -18.23 -36.25
CA MET A 136 -3.93 -17.47 -35.98
C MET A 136 -3.62 -16.14 -35.27
N LEU A 137 -2.72 -16.12 -34.29
CA LEU A 137 -2.26 -14.91 -33.62
C LEU A 137 -1.56 -13.94 -34.59
N GLY A 138 -0.94 -14.43 -35.65
CA GLY A 138 -0.28 -13.62 -36.68
C GLY A 138 -1.22 -12.79 -37.53
N THR A 139 -2.46 -13.25 -37.70
CA THR A 139 -3.48 -12.63 -38.57
C THR A 139 -4.72 -12.12 -37.84
N GLY A 140 -4.86 -12.42 -36.56
CA GLY A 140 -6.02 -12.10 -35.74
C GLY A 140 -6.07 -10.64 -35.30
N THR A 141 -7.29 -10.22 -34.90
CA THR A 141 -7.51 -8.92 -34.26
C THR A 141 -7.06 -8.91 -32.80
N ASP A 142 -6.93 -7.72 -32.20
CA ASP A 142 -6.58 -7.58 -30.77
C ASP A 142 -7.46 -8.44 -29.84
N ASP A 143 -8.78 -8.42 -30.06
CA ASP A 143 -9.73 -9.21 -29.24
C ASP A 143 -9.58 -10.71 -29.41
N THR A 144 -9.48 -11.17 -30.67
CA THR A 144 -9.29 -12.59 -30.98
C THR A 144 -7.97 -13.09 -30.36
N ASN A 145 -6.91 -12.34 -30.55
CA ASN A 145 -5.58 -12.66 -30.04
C ASN A 145 -5.55 -12.70 -28.52
N ARG A 146 -6.23 -11.76 -27.85
CA ARG A 146 -6.36 -11.76 -26.39
C ARG A 146 -7.02 -13.05 -25.90
N ILE A 147 -8.16 -13.44 -26.50
CA ILE A 147 -8.88 -14.66 -26.12
C ILE A 147 -8.00 -15.90 -26.34
N VAL A 148 -7.31 -15.98 -27.45
CA VAL A 148 -6.42 -17.13 -27.73
C VAL A 148 -5.25 -17.21 -26.74
N CYS A 149 -4.63 -16.08 -26.40
CA CYS A 149 -3.59 -16.04 -25.38
C CYS A 149 -4.13 -16.44 -24.00
N ASP A 150 -5.36 -16.02 -23.65
CA ASP A 150 -6.00 -16.38 -22.39
C ASP A 150 -6.33 -17.89 -22.34
N LEU A 151 -6.75 -18.49 -23.47
CA LEU A 151 -6.94 -19.94 -23.59
C LEU A 151 -5.63 -20.75 -23.48
N LEU A 152 -4.53 -20.20 -23.98
CA LEU A 152 -3.20 -20.82 -23.89
C LEU A 152 -2.62 -20.75 -22.48
N SER A 153 -2.99 -19.75 -21.68
CA SER A 153 -2.39 -19.52 -20.36
C SER A 153 -2.47 -20.72 -19.41
N PRO A 154 -3.61 -21.40 -19.20
CA PRO A 154 -3.64 -22.63 -18.38
C PRO A 154 -2.82 -23.76 -19.02
N VAL A 155 -2.86 -23.91 -20.35
CA VAL A 155 -2.11 -24.95 -21.06
C VAL A 155 -0.61 -24.78 -20.83
N VAL A 156 -0.10 -23.54 -20.96
CA VAL A 156 1.32 -23.22 -20.72
C VAL A 156 1.73 -23.50 -19.26
N ARG A 157 0.83 -23.25 -18.32
CA ARG A 157 1.08 -23.51 -16.89
C ARG A 157 1.20 -25.00 -16.58
N ASP A 158 0.41 -25.83 -17.26
CA ASP A 158 0.34 -27.27 -17.02
C ASP A 158 1.42 -28.05 -17.83
N MET A 159 2.12 -27.40 -18.75
CA MET A 159 3.22 -27.99 -19.53
C MET A 159 4.42 -28.33 -18.65
N ASP A 160 5.09 -29.43 -18.96
CA ASP A 160 6.41 -29.73 -18.41
C ASP A 160 7.50 -28.80 -18.96
N ALA A 161 8.70 -28.86 -18.35
CA ALA A 161 9.82 -27.97 -18.71
C ALA A 161 10.27 -28.15 -20.18
N LYS A 162 10.16 -29.35 -20.75
CA LYS A 162 10.55 -29.65 -22.12
C LYS A 162 9.52 -29.13 -23.12
N GLU A 163 8.26 -29.26 -22.79
CA GLU A 163 7.15 -28.72 -23.59
C GLU A 163 7.18 -27.19 -23.60
N GLN A 164 7.43 -26.57 -22.44
CA GLN A 164 7.61 -25.12 -22.36
C GLN A 164 8.80 -24.62 -23.18
N GLU A 165 9.92 -25.36 -23.19
CA GLU A 165 11.09 -25.02 -24.01
C GLU A 165 10.74 -25.10 -25.51
N SER A 166 10.07 -26.18 -25.92
CA SER A 166 9.62 -26.32 -27.33
C SER A 166 8.65 -25.22 -27.73
N LEU A 167 7.72 -24.84 -26.86
CA LEU A 167 6.82 -23.72 -27.11
C LEU A 167 7.58 -22.38 -27.19
N TYR A 168 8.57 -22.17 -26.31
CA TYR A 168 9.43 -20.99 -26.35
C TYR A 168 10.11 -20.83 -27.72
N GLU A 169 10.72 -21.89 -28.25
CA GLU A 169 11.36 -21.89 -29.57
C GLU A 169 10.36 -21.53 -30.70
N GLU A 170 9.16 -22.09 -30.66
CA GLU A 170 8.11 -21.77 -31.65
C GLU A 170 7.65 -20.30 -31.53
N VAL A 171 7.47 -19.78 -30.31
CA VAL A 171 7.12 -18.36 -30.07
C VAL A 171 8.25 -17.44 -30.50
N GLU A 172 9.51 -17.79 -30.25
CA GLU A 172 10.68 -17.02 -30.69
C GLU A 172 10.76 -16.97 -32.21
N SER A 173 10.57 -18.11 -32.89
CA SER A 173 10.53 -18.20 -34.34
C SER A 173 9.36 -17.41 -34.93
N PHE A 174 8.20 -17.41 -34.27
CA PHE A 174 7.04 -16.60 -34.62
C PHE A 174 7.35 -15.11 -34.50
N ALA A 175 7.84 -14.69 -33.32
CA ALA A 175 8.15 -13.30 -33.00
C ALA A 175 9.22 -12.69 -33.91
N ALA A 176 10.20 -13.50 -34.36
CA ALA A 176 11.25 -13.06 -35.27
C ALA A 176 10.76 -12.65 -36.67
N LYS A 177 9.58 -13.12 -37.08
CA LYS A 177 9.00 -12.88 -38.40
C LYS A 177 8.00 -11.74 -38.42
N LEU A 178 7.64 -11.17 -37.25
CA LEU A 178 6.60 -10.15 -37.13
C LEU A 178 7.11 -8.77 -37.56
N ASP A 179 6.31 -8.08 -38.37
CA ASP A 179 6.46 -6.64 -38.60
C ASP A 179 5.74 -5.87 -37.50
N VAL A 180 6.50 -5.10 -36.73
CA VAL A 180 6.00 -4.34 -35.58
C VAL A 180 5.00 -3.25 -35.98
N LYS A 181 5.17 -2.67 -37.17
CA LYS A 181 4.32 -1.56 -37.65
C LYS A 181 3.00 -2.06 -38.16
N GLU A 182 3.00 -3.18 -38.89
CA GLU A 182 1.80 -3.73 -39.53
C GLU A 182 1.06 -4.75 -38.64
N GLN A 183 1.79 -5.52 -37.83
CA GLN A 183 1.24 -6.65 -37.08
C GLN A 183 1.23 -6.41 -35.55
N ARG A 184 0.89 -5.21 -35.12
CA ARG A 184 0.85 -4.86 -33.67
C ARG A 184 0.11 -5.88 -32.80
N PRO A 185 -1.09 -6.41 -33.16
CA PRO A 185 -1.78 -7.43 -32.34
C PRO A 185 -0.96 -8.70 -32.16
N ALA A 186 -0.27 -9.13 -33.21
CA ALA A 186 0.59 -10.32 -33.17
C ALA A 186 1.83 -10.10 -32.28
N VAL A 187 2.44 -8.93 -32.36
CA VAL A 187 3.59 -8.54 -31.50
C VAL A 187 3.18 -8.55 -30.04
N ILE A 188 2.03 -7.99 -29.69
CA ILE A 188 1.49 -8.01 -28.32
C ILE A 188 1.23 -9.45 -27.88
N SER A 189 0.73 -10.31 -28.76
CA SER A 189 0.49 -11.72 -28.47
C SER A 189 1.78 -12.47 -28.15
N ALA A 190 2.85 -12.25 -28.93
CA ALA A 190 4.16 -12.80 -28.65
C ALA A 190 4.69 -12.36 -27.30
N MET A 191 4.52 -11.06 -26.92
CA MET A 191 4.89 -10.55 -25.60
C MET A 191 4.11 -11.23 -24.47
N ARG A 192 2.80 -11.44 -24.65
CA ARG A 192 1.96 -12.16 -23.67
C ARG A 192 2.44 -13.60 -23.47
N LEU A 193 2.73 -14.31 -24.56
CA LEU A 193 3.23 -15.67 -24.50
C LEU A 193 4.62 -15.74 -23.83
N PHE A 194 5.54 -14.85 -24.16
CA PHE A 194 6.84 -14.77 -23.47
C PHE A 194 6.66 -14.51 -21.97
N GLY A 195 5.74 -13.61 -21.60
CA GLY A 195 5.42 -13.35 -20.21
C GLY A 195 4.74 -14.53 -19.49
N GLN A 196 3.94 -15.35 -20.18
CA GLN A 196 3.35 -16.58 -19.63
C GLN A 196 4.41 -17.68 -19.42
N LEU A 197 5.34 -17.81 -20.35
CA LEU A 197 6.46 -18.74 -20.26
C LEU A 197 7.49 -18.33 -19.19
N GLY A 198 7.62 -17.02 -18.90
CA GLY A 198 8.52 -16.49 -17.88
C GLY A 198 10.00 -16.76 -18.13
N ARG A 199 10.41 -17.05 -19.37
CA ARG A 199 11.78 -17.41 -19.71
C ARG A 199 12.68 -16.19 -19.86
N PRO A 200 13.84 -16.13 -19.16
CA PRO A 200 14.75 -14.98 -19.22
C PRO A 200 15.34 -14.71 -20.60
N GLN A 201 15.40 -15.72 -21.47
CA GLN A 201 15.93 -15.60 -22.84
C GLN A 201 15.15 -14.59 -23.68
N ALA A 202 13.84 -14.41 -23.41
CA ALA A 202 12.98 -13.46 -24.12
C ALA A 202 13.39 -11.99 -23.91
N ARG A 203 14.20 -11.70 -22.86
CA ARG A 203 14.61 -10.34 -22.50
C ARG A 203 15.20 -9.54 -23.66
N ARG A 204 16.07 -10.18 -24.46
CA ARG A 204 16.75 -9.53 -25.59
C ARG A 204 15.75 -9.01 -26.64
N TRP A 205 14.68 -9.75 -26.86
CA TRP A 205 13.62 -9.35 -27.80
C TRP A 205 12.72 -8.32 -27.17
N LEU A 206 12.27 -8.51 -25.93
CA LEU A 206 11.37 -7.61 -25.21
C LEU A 206 11.94 -6.20 -25.01
N PHE A 207 13.21 -6.08 -24.65
CA PHE A 207 13.89 -4.78 -24.49
C PHE A 207 14.02 -3.95 -25.76
N LYS A 208 13.69 -4.51 -26.95
CA LYS A 208 13.60 -3.72 -28.18
C LYS A 208 12.37 -2.81 -28.23
N PHE A 209 11.37 -3.05 -27.40
CA PHE A 209 10.05 -2.45 -27.47
C PHE A 209 9.68 -1.54 -26.31
N VAL A 210 10.59 -1.28 -25.39
CA VAL A 210 10.30 -0.43 -24.23
C VAL A 210 10.45 1.07 -24.52
N GLY A 211 11.13 1.44 -25.61
CA GLY A 211 11.44 2.82 -25.96
C GLY A 211 10.23 3.66 -26.39
N PRO A 212 10.36 5.00 -26.34
CA PRO A 212 9.26 5.94 -26.65
C PRO A 212 8.82 5.94 -28.12
N GLU A 213 9.61 5.38 -29.03
CA GLU A 213 9.31 5.22 -30.45
C GLU A 213 8.19 4.20 -30.72
N HIS A 214 7.85 3.36 -29.74
CA HIS A 214 6.83 2.34 -29.88
C HIS A 214 5.47 2.79 -29.35
N HIS A 215 4.43 2.18 -29.88
CA HIS A 215 3.06 2.43 -29.44
C HIS A 215 2.89 2.09 -27.94
N PRO A 216 2.15 2.91 -27.14
CA PRO A 216 2.02 2.72 -25.68
C PRO A 216 1.60 1.31 -25.27
N ALA A 217 0.66 0.67 -26.00
CA ALA A 217 0.25 -0.71 -25.71
C ALA A 217 1.39 -1.73 -25.89
N VAL A 218 2.24 -1.55 -26.90
CA VAL A 218 3.41 -2.42 -27.14
C VAL A 218 4.40 -2.28 -26.00
N ARG A 219 4.72 -1.05 -25.61
CA ARG A 219 5.61 -0.74 -24.48
C ARG A 219 5.12 -1.39 -23.18
N SER A 220 3.84 -1.21 -22.86
CA SER A 220 3.24 -1.76 -21.64
C SER A 220 3.30 -3.30 -21.63
N HIS A 221 2.96 -3.96 -22.75
CA HIS A 221 3.03 -5.42 -22.81
C HIS A 221 4.46 -5.96 -22.76
N ALA A 222 5.43 -5.25 -23.35
CA ALA A 222 6.84 -5.60 -23.24
C ALA A 222 7.32 -5.53 -21.77
N LEU A 223 6.97 -4.46 -21.05
CA LEU A 223 7.32 -4.30 -19.64
C LEU A 223 6.62 -5.32 -18.73
N VAL A 224 5.34 -5.62 -18.98
CA VAL A 224 4.61 -6.69 -18.25
C VAL A 224 5.28 -8.06 -18.46
N ALA A 225 5.72 -8.35 -19.69
CA ALA A 225 6.44 -9.58 -19.97
C ALA A 225 7.81 -9.61 -19.28
N LEU A 226 8.55 -8.49 -19.29
CA LEU A 226 9.84 -8.36 -18.60
C LEU A 226 9.70 -8.55 -17.08
N LEU A 227 8.67 -7.99 -16.44
CA LEU A 227 8.38 -8.22 -15.01
C LEU A 227 8.27 -9.71 -14.66
N ARG A 228 7.75 -10.52 -15.56
CA ARG A 228 7.60 -11.97 -15.36
C ARG A 228 8.88 -12.74 -15.70
N CYS A 229 9.53 -12.37 -16.81
CA CYS A 229 10.75 -13.04 -17.29
C CYS A 229 11.98 -12.75 -16.42
N LEU A 230 11.99 -11.61 -15.72
CA LEU A 230 13.12 -11.18 -14.90
C LEU A 230 12.85 -11.29 -13.39
N ARG A 231 11.79 -11.96 -12.98
CA ARG A 231 11.40 -12.09 -11.57
C ARG A 231 12.54 -12.58 -10.66
N ASP A 232 13.31 -13.53 -11.15
CA ASP A 232 14.41 -14.18 -10.42
C ASP A 232 15.77 -13.97 -11.13
N GLN A 233 15.91 -12.89 -11.90
CA GLN A 233 17.09 -12.62 -12.73
C GLN A 233 17.45 -11.13 -12.65
N ASP A 234 18.72 -10.82 -12.44
CA ASP A 234 19.21 -9.46 -12.40
C ASP A 234 19.04 -8.73 -13.75
N ILE A 235 18.73 -7.44 -13.66
CA ILE A 235 18.74 -6.53 -14.80
C ILE A 235 20.19 -6.24 -15.16
N ARG A 236 20.55 -6.35 -16.44
CA ARG A 236 21.91 -6.10 -16.91
C ARG A 236 22.18 -4.59 -17.01
N LYS A 237 23.46 -4.22 -16.93
CA LYS A 237 23.87 -2.81 -16.94
C LYS A 237 23.36 -2.04 -18.18
N ASP A 238 23.42 -2.66 -19.35
CA ASP A 238 22.95 -2.06 -20.61
C ASP A 238 21.42 -1.92 -20.68
N GLU A 239 20.69 -2.74 -19.95
CA GLU A 239 19.22 -2.72 -19.91
C GLU A 239 18.68 -1.57 -19.05
N TYR A 240 19.40 -1.19 -17.97
CA TYR A 240 19.07 0.02 -17.21
C TYR A 240 19.06 1.26 -18.10
N GLY A 241 20.01 1.36 -19.06
CA GLY A 241 20.06 2.45 -20.03
C GLY A 241 18.81 2.60 -20.90
N LYS A 242 17.97 1.52 -21.01
CA LYS A 242 16.69 1.54 -21.74
C LYS A 242 15.50 1.85 -20.84
N LEU A 243 15.59 1.54 -19.55
CA LEU A 243 14.51 1.73 -18.58
C LEU A 243 14.47 3.15 -18.01
N PHE A 244 15.62 3.71 -17.68
CA PHE A 244 15.69 5.03 -17.04
C PHE A 244 15.11 6.16 -17.87
N PRO A 245 15.31 6.24 -19.20
CA PRO A 245 14.68 7.28 -20.02
C PRO A 245 13.16 7.31 -19.93
N ILE A 246 12.52 6.17 -19.64
CA ILE A 246 11.06 6.08 -19.45
C ILE A 246 10.62 6.89 -18.22
N LEU A 247 11.44 6.91 -17.16
CA LEU A 247 11.17 7.65 -15.92
C LEU A 247 11.40 9.16 -16.07
N GLU A 248 12.09 9.57 -17.14
CA GLU A 248 12.38 10.98 -17.47
C GLU A 248 11.34 11.56 -18.44
N GLU A 249 10.39 10.78 -18.92
CA GLU A 249 9.33 11.25 -19.81
C GLU A 249 8.51 12.37 -19.16
N PRO A 250 8.07 13.41 -19.93
CA PRO A 250 7.39 14.59 -19.37
C PRO A 250 6.06 14.27 -18.70
N GLN A 251 5.40 13.20 -19.12
CA GLN A 251 4.11 12.74 -18.56
C GLN A 251 4.22 11.28 -18.14
N PRO A 252 3.71 10.92 -16.93
CA PRO A 252 3.69 9.55 -16.49
C PRO A 252 2.69 8.75 -17.33
N THR A 253 3.14 7.57 -17.75
CA THR A 253 2.35 6.62 -18.52
C THR A 253 2.27 5.29 -17.80
N GLU A 254 1.50 4.35 -18.32
CA GLU A 254 1.50 2.98 -17.82
C GLU A 254 2.92 2.36 -17.92
N ALA A 255 3.71 2.75 -18.93
CA ALA A 255 5.09 2.33 -19.05
C ALA A 255 5.97 2.85 -17.89
N THR A 256 5.73 4.08 -17.43
CA THR A 256 6.42 4.65 -16.25
C THR A 256 6.15 3.82 -15.01
N ARG A 257 4.86 3.49 -14.74
CA ARG A 257 4.46 2.65 -13.59
C ARG A 257 5.10 1.26 -13.65
N LEU A 258 4.99 0.58 -14.79
CA LEU A 258 5.56 -0.75 -14.97
C LEU A 258 7.09 -0.76 -14.87
N THR A 259 7.75 0.32 -15.31
CA THR A 259 9.20 0.48 -15.17
C THR A 259 9.59 0.67 -13.70
N LEU A 260 8.82 1.45 -12.94
CA LEU A 260 9.03 1.57 -11.49
C LEU A 260 8.86 0.22 -10.79
N ASP A 261 7.80 -0.53 -11.11
CA ASP A 261 7.56 -1.86 -10.55
C ASP A 261 8.72 -2.82 -10.86
N LEU A 262 9.25 -2.78 -12.10
CA LEU A 262 10.38 -3.60 -12.51
C LEU A 262 11.67 -3.22 -11.76
N LEU A 263 11.98 -1.93 -11.67
CA LEU A 263 13.19 -1.44 -11.00
C LEU A 263 13.11 -1.56 -9.47
N ASP A 264 11.92 -1.47 -8.88
CA ASP A 264 11.74 -1.67 -7.44
C ASP A 264 12.08 -3.11 -7.00
N ALA A 265 11.81 -4.08 -7.86
CA ALA A 265 12.10 -5.49 -7.61
C ALA A 265 13.59 -5.85 -7.68
N HIS A 266 14.47 -4.93 -8.15
CA HIS A 266 15.88 -5.22 -8.42
C HIS A 266 16.80 -4.21 -7.73
N GLU A 267 18.03 -4.63 -7.44
CA GLU A 267 19.08 -3.73 -6.97
C GLU A 267 19.60 -2.86 -8.12
N LEU A 268 19.80 -1.57 -7.84
CA LEU A 268 20.35 -0.66 -8.85
C LEU A 268 21.88 -0.72 -8.87
N PRO A 269 22.51 -0.53 -10.05
CA PRO A 269 23.96 -0.41 -10.14
C PRO A 269 24.51 0.73 -9.26
N ASP A 270 25.73 0.58 -8.75
CA ASP A 270 26.41 1.56 -7.89
C ASP A 270 26.56 2.96 -8.52
N ASP A 271 26.63 3.02 -9.84
CA ASP A 271 26.75 4.26 -10.61
C ASP A 271 25.40 4.99 -10.83
N SER A 272 24.28 4.43 -10.35
CA SER A 272 22.94 5.03 -10.50
C SER A 272 22.72 6.30 -9.65
N ARG A 273 23.63 6.65 -8.76
CA ARG A 273 23.48 7.78 -7.82
C ARG A 273 23.16 9.10 -8.50
N ALA A 274 23.91 9.46 -9.56
CA ALA A 274 23.69 10.71 -10.30
C ALA A 274 22.29 10.74 -10.93
N LEU A 275 21.83 9.60 -11.41
CA LEU A 275 20.50 9.43 -11.96
C LEU A 275 19.41 9.58 -10.90
N LEU A 276 19.58 8.95 -9.73
CA LEU A 276 18.64 9.10 -8.62
C LEU A 276 18.50 10.58 -8.22
N GLY A 277 19.61 11.33 -8.20
CA GLY A 277 19.58 12.78 -7.99
C GLY A 277 18.75 13.52 -9.04
N LYS A 278 18.84 13.11 -10.31
CA LYS A 278 18.03 13.67 -11.40
C LYS A 278 16.55 13.30 -11.26
N LEU A 279 16.24 12.05 -10.95
CA LEU A 279 14.86 11.56 -10.75
C LEU A 279 14.16 12.24 -9.56
N MET A 280 14.91 12.72 -8.57
CA MET A 280 14.37 13.54 -7.49
C MET A 280 13.77 14.86 -7.97
N GLN A 281 14.24 15.39 -9.12
CA GLN A 281 13.71 16.60 -9.75
C GLN A 281 12.56 16.32 -10.73
N SER A 282 12.15 15.08 -10.87
CA SER A 282 11.02 14.71 -11.74
C SER A 282 9.74 15.44 -11.31
N PRO A 283 8.88 15.88 -12.23
CA PRO A 283 7.58 16.43 -11.90
C PRO A 283 6.62 15.37 -11.33
N HIS A 284 6.99 14.10 -11.39
CA HIS A 284 6.14 12.96 -11.01
C HIS A 284 6.47 12.45 -9.61
N SER A 285 5.52 12.60 -8.68
CA SER A 285 5.66 12.21 -7.28
C SER A 285 6.10 10.74 -7.09
N ASP A 286 5.60 9.81 -7.91
CA ASP A 286 5.95 8.39 -7.78
C ASP A 286 7.38 8.09 -8.22
N VAL A 287 7.90 8.82 -9.23
CA VAL A 287 9.30 8.74 -9.65
C VAL A 287 10.21 9.31 -8.54
N GLN A 288 9.81 10.44 -7.93
CA GLN A 288 10.56 11.00 -6.79
C GLN A 288 10.59 10.04 -5.60
N LYS A 289 9.46 9.42 -5.25
CA LYS A 289 9.38 8.42 -4.17
C LYS A 289 10.24 7.20 -4.45
N PHE A 290 10.24 6.73 -5.69
CA PHE A 290 11.13 5.65 -6.12
C PHE A 290 12.60 6.03 -5.91
N ALA A 291 13.02 7.22 -6.35
CA ALA A 291 14.38 7.71 -6.17
C ALA A 291 14.76 7.78 -4.67
N LEU A 292 13.85 8.27 -3.82
CA LEU A 292 14.05 8.32 -2.36
C LEU A 292 14.24 6.92 -1.76
N ARG A 293 13.41 5.93 -2.16
CA ARG A 293 13.55 4.55 -1.67
C ARG A 293 14.90 3.96 -2.05
N LYS A 294 15.28 4.11 -3.32
CA LYS A 294 16.55 3.57 -3.83
C LYS A 294 17.77 4.31 -3.27
N MET A 295 17.66 5.58 -2.92
CA MET A 295 18.71 6.29 -2.17
C MET A 295 18.94 5.70 -0.77
N GLY A 296 17.89 5.17 -0.13
CA GLY A 296 18.00 4.44 1.13
C GLY A 296 18.85 3.18 1.02
N ASP A 297 18.77 2.49 -0.10
CA ASP A 297 19.55 1.28 -0.36
C ASP A 297 21.04 1.61 -0.63
N VAL A 298 21.34 2.78 -1.20
CA VAL A 298 22.72 3.27 -1.48
C VAL A 298 23.45 3.73 -0.20
N GLY A 299 22.78 4.38 0.75
CA GLY A 299 23.24 4.66 2.11
C GLY A 299 24.48 5.57 2.25
N THR A 300 24.89 6.34 1.24
CA THR A 300 26.06 7.22 1.35
C THR A 300 25.77 8.52 2.12
N PRO A 301 26.80 9.23 2.65
CA PRO A 301 26.60 10.50 3.32
C PRO A 301 25.86 11.56 2.47
N ALA A 302 26.05 11.53 1.15
CA ALA A 302 25.36 12.43 0.22
C ALA A 302 23.87 12.07 0.12
N THR A 303 23.53 10.78 -0.03
CA THR A 303 22.14 10.33 -0.08
C THR A 303 21.43 10.56 1.24
N VAL A 304 22.11 10.33 2.39
CA VAL A 304 21.58 10.66 3.72
C VAL A 304 21.21 12.14 3.82
N ARG A 305 22.08 13.04 3.37
CA ARG A 305 21.80 14.49 3.37
C ARG A 305 20.54 14.81 2.56
N THR A 306 20.45 14.29 1.34
CA THR A 306 19.26 14.48 0.49
C THR A 306 17.99 13.94 1.14
N LEU A 307 18.04 12.76 1.74
CA LEU A 307 16.89 12.18 2.45
C LEU A 307 16.47 13.01 3.67
N VAL A 308 17.44 13.55 4.41
CA VAL A 308 17.18 14.43 5.57
C VAL A 308 16.54 15.74 5.12
N GLU A 309 16.94 16.30 3.98
CA GLU A 309 16.29 17.47 3.39
C GLU A 309 14.81 17.20 3.07
N GLN A 310 14.50 16.02 2.56
CA GLN A 310 13.12 15.63 2.21
C GLN A 310 12.20 15.39 3.41
N LEU A 311 12.71 15.29 4.62
CA LEU A 311 11.87 15.25 5.82
C LEU A 311 11.07 16.53 6.06
N GLY A 312 11.44 17.63 5.40
CA GLY A 312 10.70 18.91 5.39
C GLY A 312 9.77 19.10 4.18
N ASP A 313 9.65 18.13 3.27
CA ASP A 313 8.79 18.28 2.08
C ASP A 313 7.31 18.49 2.48
N PRO A 314 6.58 19.40 1.81
CA PRO A 314 5.13 19.60 2.06
C PRO A 314 4.29 18.33 1.87
N ASP A 315 4.66 17.47 0.92
CA ASP A 315 3.98 16.17 0.72
C ASP A 315 4.41 15.17 1.80
N TYR A 316 3.46 14.86 2.71
CA TYR A 316 3.69 13.90 3.80
C TYR A 316 4.13 12.52 3.30
N ARG A 317 3.67 12.10 2.09
CA ARG A 317 4.04 10.79 1.52
C ARG A 317 5.51 10.72 1.16
N LYS A 318 6.10 11.85 0.70
CA LYS A 318 7.54 11.93 0.46
C LYS A 318 8.31 11.91 1.77
N ARG A 319 7.83 12.63 2.80
CA ARG A 319 8.43 12.58 4.14
C ARG A 319 8.48 11.16 4.68
N ASP A 320 7.36 10.39 4.56
CA ASP A 320 7.29 9.01 5.01
C ASP A 320 8.27 8.09 4.26
N VAL A 321 8.40 8.27 2.94
CA VAL A 321 9.35 7.50 2.13
C VAL A 321 10.78 7.86 2.53
N ALA A 322 11.10 9.13 2.70
CA ALA A 322 12.42 9.58 3.16
C ALA A 322 12.75 9.03 4.56
N ALA A 323 11.80 9.08 5.49
CA ALA A 323 11.94 8.51 6.83
C ALA A 323 12.18 6.99 6.80
N SER A 324 11.39 6.27 5.99
CA SER A 324 11.54 4.82 5.83
C SER A 324 12.88 4.44 5.20
N SER A 325 13.37 5.25 4.26
CA SER A 325 14.67 5.06 3.62
C SER A 325 15.82 5.33 4.59
N LEU A 326 15.72 6.37 5.40
CA LEU A 326 16.71 6.69 6.44
C LEU A 326 16.82 5.59 7.51
N ARG A 327 15.71 4.93 7.88
CA ARG A 327 15.73 3.81 8.84
C ARG A 327 16.60 2.64 8.39
N LYS A 328 16.79 2.46 7.09
CA LYS A 328 17.66 1.42 6.52
C LYS A 328 19.16 1.74 6.66
N ILE A 329 19.52 2.99 6.97
CA ILE A 329 20.90 3.48 7.00
C ILE A 329 21.33 3.72 8.46
N PRO A 330 22.09 2.81 9.07
CA PRO A 330 22.47 2.92 10.50
C PRO A 330 23.19 4.23 10.85
N ASP A 331 24.04 4.72 9.95
CA ASP A 331 24.84 5.94 10.15
C ASP A 331 24.04 7.24 9.99
N ALA A 332 22.77 7.17 9.58
CA ALA A 332 21.92 8.36 9.39
C ALA A 332 21.65 9.08 10.74
N ARG A 333 21.71 8.39 11.88
CA ARG A 333 21.44 8.95 13.21
C ARG A 333 22.26 10.21 13.50
N ALA A 334 23.56 10.18 13.20
CA ALA A 334 24.43 11.34 13.45
C ALA A 334 24.05 12.57 12.60
N ALA A 335 23.67 12.34 11.34
CA ALA A 335 23.20 13.41 10.45
C ALA A 335 21.86 13.99 10.91
N LEU A 336 20.93 13.14 11.35
CA LEU A 336 19.63 13.54 11.90
C LEU A 336 19.77 14.40 13.15
N ILE A 337 20.63 13.99 14.09
CA ILE A 337 20.90 14.78 15.31
C ILE A 337 21.47 16.15 14.96
N LYS A 338 22.45 16.17 14.07
CA LYS A 338 23.07 17.44 13.62
C LYS A 338 22.04 18.36 12.97
N GLU A 339 21.22 17.82 12.08
CA GLU A 339 20.16 18.56 11.41
C GLU A 339 19.11 19.07 12.39
N LEU A 340 18.64 18.24 13.34
CA LEU A 340 17.67 18.65 14.35
C LEU A 340 18.15 19.85 15.15
N ILE A 341 19.42 19.84 15.59
CA ILE A 341 20.00 20.93 16.38
C ILE A 341 20.02 22.26 15.60
N SER A 342 20.20 22.23 14.30
CA SER A 342 20.22 23.43 13.43
C SER A 342 18.88 23.76 12.78
N CYS A 343 17.90 22.87 12.86
CA CYS A 343 16.61 23.02 12.18
C CYS A 343 15.80 24.20 12.74
N GLU A 344 15.17 24.96 11.84
CA GLU A 344 14.24 26.04 12.17
C GLU A 344 12.79 25.74 11.69
N ASP A 345 12.61 24.72 10.84
CA ASP A 345 11.29 24.29 10.39
C ASP A 345 10.66 23.30 11.39
N PRO A 346 9.52 23.65 12.03
CA PRO A 346 8.86 22.79 13.00
C PRO A 346 8.40 21.45 12.43
N SER A 347 7.95 21.40 11.16
CA SER A 347 7.49 20.18 10.51
C SER A 347 8.63 19.20 10.27
N LYS A 348 9.76 19.71 9.78
CA LYS A 348 10.99 18.96 9.57
C LYS A 348 11.56 18.46 10.91
N ALA A 349 11.63 19.34 11.90
CA ALA A 349 12.11 18.98 13.24
C ALA A 349 11.26 17.88 13.86
N TRP A 350 9.93 17.94 13.71
CA TRP A 350 9.02 16.89 14.18
C TRP A 350 9.26 15.55 13.46
N SER A 351 9.39 15.57 12.13
CA SER A 351 9.69 14.35 11.35
C SER A 351 11.01 13.70 11.78
N ILE A 352 12.04 14.51 12.07
CA ILE A 352 13.32 14.02 12.60
C ILE A 352 13.13 13.45 14.01
N ALA A 353 12.38 14.15 14.87
CA ALA A 353 12.14 13.75 16.26
C ALA A 353 11.41 12.41 16.38
N GLU A 354 10.44 12.15 15.51
CA GLU A 354 9.75 10.86 15.43
C GLU A 354 10.63 9.73 14.89
N LEU A 355 11.57 10.08 14.02
CA LEU A 355 12.45 9.10 13.38
C LEU A 355 13.62 8.67 14.30
N LEU A 356 14.21 9.58 15.06
CA LEU A 356 15.38 9.33 15.88
C LEU A 356 15.27 8.13 16.86
N PRO A 357 14.12 7.86 17.52
CA PRO A 357 13.97 6.71 18.39
C PRO A 357 14.09 5.34 17.71
N SER A 358 13.98 5.28 16.37
CA SER A 358 14.17 4.03 15.62
C SER A 358 15.63 3.62 15.44
N PHE A 359 16.57 4.49 15.81
CA PHE A 359 17.99 4.21 15.73
C PHE A 359 18.55 3.81 17.10
N GLU A 360 19.29 2.72 17.14
CA GLU A 360 20.01 2.28 18.33
C GLU A 360 21.19 3.20 18.65
N GLY A 361 21.55 3.23 19.90
CA GLY A 361 22.76 3.92 20.39
C GLY A 361 22.51 4.84 21.58
N LYS A 362 23.54 4.97 22.42
CA LYS A 362 23.49 5.84 23.59
C LYS A 362 23.51 7.31 23.20
N TRP A 363 22.83 8.13 23.97
CA TRP A 363 22.88 9.58 23.86
C TRP A 363 24.10 10.12 24.62
N ARG A 364 24.90 10.92 23.94
CA ARG A 364 26.06 11.57 24.55
C ARG A 364 25.61 12.83 25.28
N GLN A 365 26.29 13.16 26.39
CA GLN A 365 25.94 14.32 27.20
C GLN A 365 26.03 15.64 26.45
N ASP A 366 27.04 15.81 25.58
CA ASP A 366 27.18 17.01 24.75
C ASP A 366 25.99 17.20 23.79
N VAL A 367 25.40 16.12 23.26
CA VAL A 367 24.21 16.16 22.40
C VAL A 367 22.97 16.53 23.23
N LEU A 368 22.78 15.92 24.40
CA LEU A 368 21.68 16.26 25.31
C LEU A 368 21.71 17.73 25.72
N ASP A 369 22.90 18.24 26.06
CA ASP A 369 23.08 19.66 26.41
C ASP A 369 22.81 20.59 25.21
N ALA A 370 23.19 20.20 24.00
CA ALA A 370 22.88 20.96 22.77
C ALA A 370 21.37 21.01 22.50
N LEU A 371 20.68 19.87 22.59
CA LEU A 371 19.22 19.77 22.43
C LEU A 371 18.50 20.58 23.53
N TRP A 372 18.99 20.52 24.76
CA TRP A 372 18.45 21.32 25.86
C TRP A 372 18.56 22.84 25.58
N LYS A 373 19.71 23.32 25.11
CA LYS A 373 19.90 24.74 24.75
C LYS A 373 18.91 25.19 23.66
N ARG A 374 18.67 24.31 22.68
CA ARG A 374 17.70 24.59 21.62
C ARG A 374 16.26 24.60 22.15
N LEU A 375 15.91 23.66 23.04
CA LEU A 375 14.62 23.63 23.72
C LEU A 375 14.41 24.91 24.55
N GLN A 376 15.40 25.34 25.34
CA GLN A 376 15.32 26.58 26.12
C GLN A 376 14.99 27.77 25.21
N LYS A 377 15.76 27.94 24.12
CA LYS A 377 15.54 29.01 23.17
C LYS A 377 14.13 28.93 22.55
N ALA A 378 13.71 27.75 22.13
CA ALA A 378 12.39 27.55 21.52
C ALA A 378 11.23 27.84 22.50
N ILE A 379 11.39 27.55 23.80
CA ILE A 379 10.41 27.90 24.83
C ILE A 379 10.39 29.42 25.07
N ASP A 380 11.57 30.06 25.14
CA ASP A 380 11.69 31.50 25.35
C ASP A 380 11.09 32.30 24.17
N ASP A 381 11.27 31.79 22.93
CA ASP A 381 10.74 32.37 21.70
C ASP A 381 9.27 31.97 21.42
N GLU A 382 8.65 31.13 22.26
CA GLU A 382 7.31 30.53 22.05
C GLU A 382 7.19 29.79 20.69
N ASP A 383 8.29 29.24 20.20
CA ASP A 383 8.36 28.57 18.91
C ASP A 383 7.78 27.14 18.99
N ARG A 384 6.96 26.78 17.99
CA ARG A 384 6.36 25.44 17.87
C ARG A 384 7.38 24.30 17.78
N ILE A 385 8.61 24.60 17.40
CA ILE A 385 9.70 23.61 17.32
C ILE A 385 10.04 22.98 18.70
N GLN A 386 9.66 23.67 19.81
CA GLN A 386 9.84 23.15 21.16
C GLN A 386 9.28 21.74 21.37
N THR A 387 8.17 21.40 20.71
CA THR A 387 7.53 20.08 20.82
C THR A 387 8.44 18.96 20.31
N ALA A 388 9.16 19.19 19.23
CA ALA A 388 10.11 18.24 18.65
C ALA A 388 11.31 18.00 19.60
N PHE A 389 11.91 19.08 20.13
CA PHE A 389 13.03 18.96 21.07
C PHE A 389 12.63 18.29 22.38
N LEU A 390 11.46 18.63 22.91
CA LEU A 390 10.94 18.00 24.12
C LEU A 390 10.68 16.49 23.89
N HIS A 391 10.09 16.13 22.75
CA HIS A 391 9.83 14.74 22.39
C HIS A 391 11.14 13.92 22.35
N VAL A 392 12.17 14.44 21.69
CA VAL A 392 13.47 13.76 21.62
C VAL A 392 14.13 13.64 23.00
N LEU A 393 14.19 14.73 23.77
CA LEU A 393 14.81 14.71 25.09
C LEU A 393 14.12 13.74 26.05
N LYS A 394 12.77 13.70 26.07
CA LYS A 394 12.01 12.74 26.89
C LYS A 394 12.31 11.29 26.52
N ARG A 395 12.53 10.99 25.25
CA ARG A 395 12.87 9.63 24.81
C ARG A 395 14.35 9.29 24.95
N ALA A 396 15.22 10.29 24.83
CA ALA A 396 16.64 10.13 24.96
C ALA A 396 17.08 9.90 26.42
N ASP A 397 16.57 10.74 27.31
CA ASP A 397 16.80 10.69 28.76
C ASP A 397 15.70 11.45 29.49
N ALA A 398 14.68 10.73 29.95
CA ALA A 398 13.51 11.32 30.62
C ALA A 398 13.87 12.02 31.92
N GLU A 399 14.82 11.45 32.68
CA GLU A 399 15.26 12.02 33.96
C GLU A 399 16.00 13.33 33.74
N PHE A 400 16.94 13.37 32.78
CA PHE A 400 17.64 14.59 32.39
C PHE A 400 16.65 15.68 31.97
N ALA A 401 15.69 15.35 31.06
CA ALA A 401 14.70 16.29 30.58
C ALA A 401 13.85 16.85 31.73
N TYR A 402 13.36 15.96 32.61
CA TYR A 402 12.57 16.34 33.77
C TYR A 402 13.33 17.29 34.71
N GLN A 403 14.55 16.92 35.10
CA GLN A 403 15.37 17.72 36.03
C GLN A 403 15.67 19.10 35.46
N ARG A 404 16.07 19.18 34.21
CA ARG A 404 16.38 20.46 33.55
C ARG A 404 15.15 21.38 33.43
N LEU A 405 13.98 20.84 33.04
CA LEU A 405 12.73 21.60 32.99
C LEU A 405 12.34 22.10 34.38
N ALA A 406 12.40 21.25 35.39
CA ALA A 406 12.04 21.59 36.78
C ALA A 406 12.96 22.66 37.37
N GLU A 407 14.27 22.51 37.23
CA GLU A 407 15.26 23.46 37.71
C GLU A 407 15.11 24.83 37.07
N GLN A 408 14.99 24.88 35.75
CA GLN A 408 14.84 26.14 35.03
C GLN A 408 13.52 26.82 35.37
N GLY A 409 12.41 26.07 35.42
CA GLY A 409 11.12 26.58 35.81
C GLY A 409 11.09 27.14 37.20
N ALA A 410 11.65 26.42 38.21
CA ALA A 410 11.77 26.88 39.59
C ALA A 410 12.65 28.14 39.71
N LYS A 411 13.76 28.21 38.95
CA LYS A 411 14.63 29.40 38.89
C LYS A 411 13.88 30.64 38.38
N LEU A 412 13.06 30.47 37.35
CA LEU A 412 12.25 31.56 36.75
C LEU A 412 11.13 32.01 37.71
N VAL A 413 10.50 31.07 38.45
CA VAL A 413 9.54 31.44 39.50
C VAL A 413 10.19 32.31 40.57
N LYS A 414 11.35 31.92 41.06
CA LYS A 414 12.12 32.72 42.04
C LYS A 414 12.52 34.09 41.49
N ALA A 415 12.80 34.18 40.20
CA ALA A 415 13.09 35.43 39.51
C ALA A 415 11.82 36.27 39.15
N LYS A 416 10.63 35.79 39.55
CA LYS A 416 9.29 36.39 39.24
C LYS A 416 8.99 36.49 37.76
N LYS A 417 9.64 35.66 36.92
CA LYS A 417 9.40 35.54 35.48
C LYS A 417 8.35 34.45 35.22
N PHE A 418 7.11 34.74 35.62
CA PHE A 418 6.07 33.73 35.69
C PHE A 418 5.63 33.22 34.31
N LYS A 419 5.58 34.09 33.28
CA LYS A 419 5.20 33.69 31.92
C LYS A 419 6.19 32.67 31.37
N GLU A 420 7.47 33.01 31.43
CA GLU A 420 8.55 32.13 30.96
C GLU A 420 8.58 30.82 31.79
N SER A 421 8.35 30.89 33.12
CA SER A 421 8.37 29.70 33.96
C SER A 421 7.31 28.67 33.59
N VAL A 422 6.11 29.11 33.14
CA VAL A 422 5.05 28.22 32.69
C VAL A 422 5.49 27.41 31.47
N GLY A 423 6.23 28.01 30.54
CA GLY A 423 6.78 27.30 29.37
C GLY A 423 7.64 26.09 29.73
N PHE A 424 8.38 26.16 30.84
CA PHE A 424 9.23 25.06 31.33
C PHE A 424 8.48 24.09 32.26
N LEU A 425 7.57 24.58 33.09
CA LEU A 425 6.86 23.75 34.08
C LEU A 425 5.65 23.01 33.53
N LEU A 426 4.97 23.58 32.53
CA LEU A 426 3.78 22.97 31.94
C LEU A 426 4.07 21.60 31.29
N PRO A 427 5.16 21.42 30.53
CA PRO A 427 5.53 20.13 29.96
C PRO A 427 5.80 19.03 30.98
N LEU A 428 6.06 19.36 32.25
CA LEU A 428 6.24 18.36 33.32
C LEU A 428 4.99 17.50 33.55
N LYS A 429 3.79 18.02 33.22
CA LYS A 429 2.54 17.26 33.34
C LYS A 429 2.53 15.97 32.51
N ASP A 430 3.33 15.92 31.46
CA ASP A 430 3.40 14.77 30.56
C ASP A 430 4.39 13.69 31.05
N PHE A 431 5.02 13.88 32.20
CA PHE A 431 5.88 12.87 32.81
C PHE A 431 5.07 12.01 33.80
N PRO A 432 5.43 10.72 33.98
CA PRO A 432 4.67 9.79 34.82
C PRO A 432 4.50 10.27 36.25
N GLU A 433 5.56 10.86 36.83
CA GLU A 433 5.58 11.37 38.20
C GLU A 433 6.06 12.82 38.21
N VAL A 434 5.22 13.71 38.74
CA VAL A 434 5.57 15.13 38.92
C VAL A 434 5.72 15.42 40.40
N LYS A 435 6.92 15.85 40.83
CA LYS A 435 7.18 16.20 42.21
C LYS A 435 6.23 17.31 42.70
N PRO A 436 5.72 17.22 43.94
CA PRO A 436 4.77 18.20 44.49
C PRO A 436 5.26 19.65 44.40
N GLU A 437 6.54 19.88 44.62
CA GLU A 437 7.17 21.21 44.52
C GLU A 437 7.03 21.82 43.13
N ASN A 438 7.17 21.00 42.06
CA ASN A 438 7.05 21.47 40.68
C ASN A 438 5.61 21.78 40.32
N LYS A 439 4.65 20.97 40.81
CA LYS A 439 3.21 21.29 40.68
C LYS A 439 2.89 22.60 41.40
N PHE A 440 3.46 22.82 42.58
CA PHE A 440 3.29 24.07 43.32
C PHE A 440 3.87 25.27 42.57
N HIS A 441 5.09 25.17 42.06
CA HIS A 441 5.70 26.23 41.24
C HIS A 441 4.86 26.57 40.01
N LEU A 442 4.31 25.57 39.32
CA LEU A 442 3.42 25.78 38.16
C LEU A 442 2.14 26.48 38.59
N ALA A 443 1.52 26.03 39.70
CA ALA A 443 0.32 26.65 40.26
C ALA A 443 0.57 28.11 40.65
N LEU A 444 1.70 28.39 41.27
CA LEU A 444 2.10 29.76 41.66
C LEU A 444 2.29 30.67 40.42
N ALA A 445 2.98 30.15 39.39
CA ALA A 445 3.17 30.92 38.16
C ALA A 445 1.81 31.24 37.45
N GLN A 446 0.91 30.24 37.35
CA GLN A 446 -0.41 30.43 36.75
C GLN A 446 -1.30 31.34 37.60
N LEU A 447 -1.21 31.27 38.94
CA LEU A 447 -1.90 32.16 39.84
C LEU A 447 -1.50 33.61 39.60
N LYS A 448 -0.20 33.87 39.44
CA LYS A 448 0.34 35.23 39.21
C LYS A 448 -0.01 35.79 37.83
N LEU A 449 -0.04 34.95 36.82
CA LEU A 449 -0.39 35.36 35.46
C LEU A 449 -1.88 35.70 35.30
N HIS A 450 -2.74 35.00 36.00
CA HIS A 450 -4.19 35.06 35.82
C HIS A 450 -4.93 35.40 37.11
N SER A 451 -4.32 36.14 38.03
CA SER A 451 -4.88 36.45 39.35
C SER A 451 -6.27 37.09 39.32
N HIS A 452 -6.56 37.90 38.29
CA HIS A 452 -7.85 38.57 38.10
C HIS A 452 -9.00 37.61 37.75
N THR A 453 -8.73 36.40 37.26
CA THR A 453 -9.75 35.40 36.89
C THR A 453 -9.93 34.31 37.94
N VAL A 454 -9.06 34.23 38.95
CA VAL A 454 -9.08 33.17 39.98
C VAL A 454 -10.40 33.10 40.73
N ALA A 455 -10.96 34.26 41.10
CA ALA A 455 -12.23 34.32 41.86
C ALA A 455 -13.47 34.01 41.01
N THR A 456 -13.40 34.16 39.68
CA THR A 456 -14.53 34.01 38.76
C THR A 456 -14.50 32.73 37.94
N ASN A 457 -13.32 32.17 37.73
CA ASN A 457 -13.15 30.94 36.96
C ASN A 457 -13.12 29.72 37.88
N ARG A 458 -14.19 28.94 37.92
CA ARG A 458 -14.31 27.72 38.74
C ARG A 458 -13.30 26.65 38.39
N GLN A 459 -12.80 26.64 37.17
CA GLN A 459 -11.78 25.67 36.65
C GLN A 459 -10.42 26.35 36.42
N HIS A 460 -10.06 27.31 37.27
CA HIS A 460 -8.78 27.98 37.11
C HIS A 460 -7.62 27.02 37.32
N PRO A 461 -6.64 26.89 36.39
CA PRO A 461 -5.61 25.88 36.44
C PRO A 461 -4.75 25.87 37.71
N ALA A 462 -4.50 27.07 38.28
CA ALA A 462 -3.77 27.17 39.55
C ALA A 462 -4.58 26.58 40.73
N VAL A 463 -5.89 26.81 40.74
CA VAL A 463 -6.78 26.31 41.81
C VAL A 463 -6.84 24.79 41.73
N GLU A 464 -7.00 24.21 40.55
CA GLU A 464 -7.02 22.76 40.36
C GLU A 464 -5.71 22.10 40.82
N LEU A 465 -4.55 22.64 40.41
CA LEU A 465 -3.26 22.13 40.82
C LEU A 465 -3.03 22.19 42.35
N LEU A 466 -3.44 23.30 42.98
CA LEU A 466 -3.31 23.43 44.45
C LEU A 466 -4.27 22.50 45.18
N THR A 467 -5.46 22.30 44.64
CA THR A 467 -6.46 21.38 45.16
C THR A 467 -5.95 19.93 45.08
N ASP A 468 -5.41 19.52 43.94
CA ASP A 468 -4.84 18.18 43.73
C ASP A 468 -3.65 17.92 44.68
N LEU A 469 -2.79 18.92 44.87
CA LEU A 469 -1.69 18.85 45.85
C LEU A 469 -2.21 18.71 47.28
N TYR A 470 -3.25 19.46 47.65
CA TYR A 470 -3.82 19.47 48.99
C TYR A 470 -4.50 18.13 49.32
N ARG A 471 -5.16 17.52 48.36
CA ARG A 471 -5.89 16.26 48.52
C ARG A 471 -4.96 15.04 48.50
N GLY A 472 -4.01 15.03 47.57
CA GLY A 472 -3.30 13.83 47.13
C GLY A 472 -1.89 13.67 47.66
N SER A 473 -1.34 14.65 48.43
CA SER A 473 0.04 14.60 48.89
C SER A 473 0.19 15.13 50.30
N ALA A 474 1.25 14.69 51.00
CA ALA A 474 1.66 15.28 52.26
C ALA A 474 2.28 16.69 52.10
N TYR A 475 2.13 17.35 50.96
CA TYR A 475 2.71 18.65 50.67
C TYR A 475 1.99 19.74 51.44
N PRO A 476 2.67 20.57 52.26
CA PRO A 476 2.06 21.55 53.14
C PRO A 476 1.67 22.80 52.36
N VAL A 477 0.62 22.70 51.52
CA VAL A 477 0.17 23.76 50.60
C VAL A 477 -0.09 25.07 51.33
N PHE A 478 -0.86 25.04 52.40
CA PHE A 478 -1.21 26.25 53.20
C PHE A 478 0.04 26.93 53.77
N GLU A 479 0.91 26.17 54.45
CA GLU A 479 2.11 26.72 55.06
C GLU A 479 3.09 27.27 54.01
N THR A 480 3.13 26.66 52.82
CA THR A 480 4.00 27.11 51.73
C THR A 480 3.47 28.41 51.13
N LEU A 481 2.14 28.51 50.88
CA LEU A 481 1.51 29.73 50.39
C LEU A 481 1.69 30.93 51.34
N LYS A 482 1.59 30.70 52.68
CA LYS A 482 1.84 31.73 53.69
C LYS A 482 3.25 32.30 53.68
N LYS A 483 4.23 31.46 53.37
CA LYS A 483 5.67 31.80 53.37
C LYS A 483 6.14 32.38 52.04
N GLU A 484 5.30 32.27 50.99
CA GLU A 484 5.66 32.67 49.65
C GLU A 484 5.67 34.21 49.51
N LYS A 485 6.88 34.78 49.39
CA LYS A 485 7.09 36.24 49.33
C LYS A 485 6.59 36.86 48.00
N GLY A 486 6.33 36.05 47.02
CA GLY A 486 5.82 36.49 45.73
C GLY A 486 4.31 36.75 45.66
N LEU A 487 3.54 36.32 46.66
CA LEU A 487 2.11 36.43 46.72
C LEU A 487 1.67 37.74 47.38
N ALA A 488 0.79 38.49 46.73
CA ALA A 488 0.12 39.64 47.32
C ALA A 488 -1.09 39.18 48.15
N PRO A 489 -1.58 40.00 49.12
CA PRO A 489 -2.79 39.69 49.86
C PRO A 489 -4.01 39.43 48.95
N GLU A 490 -4.08 40.11 47.80
CA GLU A 490 -5.10 39.95 46.78
C GLU A 490 -5.08 38.57 46.15
N ASP A 491 -3.91 37.99 45.92
CA ASP A 491 -3.74 36.63 45.34
C ASP A 491 -4.28 35.57 46.30
N LEU A 492 -3.89 35.68 47.60
CA LEU A 492 -4.33 34.77 48.66
C LEU A 492 -5.85 34.89 48.90
N PHE A 493 -6.37 36.12 48.87
CA PHE A 493 -7.81 36.36 48.98
C PHE A 493 -8.59 35.76 47.81
N ALA A 494 -8.15 35.99 46.56
CA ALA A 494 -8.79 35.45 45.37
C ALA A 494 -8.82 33.91 45.39
N LEU A 495 -7.68 33.30 45.80
CA LEU A 495 -7.58 31.84 45.92
C LEU A 495 -8.51 31.31 47.03
N GLY A 496 -8.50 31.92 48.24
CA GLY A 496 -9.36 31.56 49.35
C GLY A 496 -10.86 31.76 49.00
N PHE A 497 -11.18 32.83 48.31
CA PHE A 497 -12.54 33.11 47.83
C PHE A 497 -13.03 32.01 46.85
N SER A 498 -12.20 31.58 45.90
CA SER A 498 -12.54 30.52 44.95
C SER A 498 -12.69 29.15 45.64
N LEU A 499 -11.83 28.83 46.58
CA LEU A 499 -11.81 27.54 47.29
C LEU A 499 -12.97 27.40 48.31
N VAL A 500 -13.36 28.47 48.97
CA VAL A 500 -14.46 28.43 49.95
C VAL A 500 -15.84 28.13 49.32
N GLU A 501 -15.99 28.36 48.03
CA GLU A 501 -17.19 28.01 47.25
C GLU A 501 -17.26 26.53 46.88
N ARG A 502 -16.20 25.76 47.16
CA ARG A 502 -16.14 24.33 46.93
C ARG A 502 -16.63 23.55 48.15
N SER A 503 -16.63 22.23 48.06
CA SER A 503 -17.05 21.32 49.13
C SER A 503 -15.88 20.54 49.70
N GLY A 504 -16.01 20.00 50.92
CA GLY A 504 -15.01 19.11 51.53
C GLY A 504 -13.72 19.81 51.98
N GLN A 505 -12.58 19.14 51.82
CA GLN A 505 -11.28 19.63 52.31
C GLN A 505 -10.81 20.93 51.66
N GLU A 506 -11.22 21.20 50.42
CA GLU A 506 -10.86 22.42 49.70
C GLU A 506 -11.47 23.65 50.34
N ARG A 507 -12.71 23.52 50.82
CA ARG A 507 -13.37 24.59 51.56
C ARG A 507 -12.57 24.92 52.83
N GLY A 508 -12.05 23.92 53.51
CA GLY A 508 -11.15 24.11 54.68
C GLY A 508 -9.93 24.97 54.34
N LEU A 509 -9.20 24.59 53.27
CA LEU A 509 -8.06 25.39 52.80
C LEU A 509 -8.47 26.81 52.42
N GLY A 510 -9.64 26.98 51.81
CA GLY A 510 -10.21 28.30 51.49
C GLY A 510 -10.48 29.15 52.73
N ILE A 511 -11.03 28.55 53.78
CA ILE A 511 -11.30 29.21 55.09
C ILE A 511 -9.95 29.61 55.71
N ASP A 512 -8.98 28.69 55.82
CA ASP A 512 -7.67 28.98 56.42
C ASP A 512 -6.94 30.13 55.72
N LEU A 513 -7.02 30.19 54.38
CA LEU A 513 -6.44 31.29 53.59
C LEU A 513 -7.15 32.64 53.86
N LEU A 514 -8.49 32.66 53.93
CA LEU A 514 -9.23 33.87 54.20
C LEU A 514 -9.02 34.35 55.65
N GLU A 515 -8.91 33.45 56.65
CA GLU A 515 -8.58 33.77 58.02
C GLU A 515 -7.18 34.38 58.09
N HIS A 516 -6.18 33.76 57.45
CA HIS A 516 -4.82 34.30 57.40
C HIS A 516 -4.80 35.72 56.79
N VAL A 517 -5.53 35.97 55.70
CA VAL A 517 -5.62 37.32 55.10
C VAL A 517 -6.31 38.31 56.03
N ALA A 518 -7.41 37.91 56.70
CA ALA A 518 -8.12 38.75 57.64
C ALA A 518 -7.29 39.13 58.86
N GLU A 519 -6.51 38.20 59.40
CA GLU A 519 -5.64 38.41 60.57
C GLU A 519 -4.40 39.23 60.27
N LYS A 520 -3.72 38.91 59.15
CA LYS A 520 -2.45 39.55 58.77
C LYS A 520 -2.61 40.96 58.21
N PHE A 521 -3.77 41.24 57.61
CA PHE A 521 -4.08 42.52 56.92
C PHE A 521 -5.36 43.17 57.39
N PRO A 522 -5.63 43.31 58.75
CA PRO A 522 -6.94 43.72 59.26
C PRO A 522 -7.35 45.14 58.88
N ARG A 523 -6.37 46.01 58.60
CA ARG A 523 -6.62 47.43 58.22
C ARG A 523 -6.75 47.60 56.71
N ASN A 524 -6.38 46.63 55.90
CA ASN A 524 -6.47 46.67 54.45
C ASN A 524 -7.91 46.33 54.02
N LYS A 525 -8.34 46.91 52.89
CA LYS A 525 -9.64 46.62 52.25
C LYS A 525 -9.81 45.11 51.99
N ILE A 526 -8.73 44.43 51.58
CA ILE A 526 -8.72 42.98 51.31
C ILE A 526 -8.96 42.15 52.57
N GLY A 527 -8.31 42.50 53.69
CA GLY A 527 -8.55 41.81 54.98
C GLY A 527 -9.98 41.99 55.49
N LYS A 528 -10.58 43.19 55.32
CA LYS A 528 -11.99 43.43 55.63
C LYS A 528 -12.91 42.57 54.70
N ASN A 529 -12.60 42.48 53.44
CA ASN A 529 -13.35 41.63 52.48
C ASN A 529 -13.26 40.16 52.86
N ALA A 530 -12.06 39.66 53.24
CA ALA A 530 -11.86 38.30 53.72
C ALA A 530 -12.74 38.00 54.96
N LYS A 531 -12.75 38.91 55.94
CA LYS A 531 -13.58 38.78 57.14
C LYS A 531 -15.09 38.77 56.81
N ASN A 532 -15.51 39.58 55.85
CA ASN A 532 -16.92 39.61 55.40
C ASN A 532 -17.30 38.31 54.66
N LYS A 533 -16.42 37.79 53.81
CA LYS A 533 -16.66 36.52 53.13
C LYS A 533 -16.76 35.36 54.11
N LEU A 534 -15.88 35.28 55.12
CA LEU A 534 -15.96 34.27 56.18
C LEU A 534 -17.31 34.30 56.94
N LYS A 535 -17.80 35.48 57.28
CA LYS A 535 -19.15 35.61 57.89
C LYS A 535 -20.27 35.05 57.02
N LEU A 536 -20.21 35.27 55.71
CA LEU A 536 -21.19 34.76 54.76
C LEU A 536 -21.11 33.24 54.54
N THR A 537 -19.98 32.62 54.85
CA THR A 537 -19.77 31.17 54.68
C THR A 537 -20.01 30.37 55.95
N ALA A 538 -20.08 31.06 57.14
CA ALA A 538 -20.38 30.45 58.42
C ALA A 538 -21.89 30.34 58.74
N GLY A 539 -22.75 31.02 57.99
CA GLY A 539 -24.20 30.89 58.00
C GLY A 539 -24.69 30.03 56.85
#